data_5b304c5f906652b9b34ceb651b5110c9
#
_entry.id   5b304c5f906652b9b34ceb651b5110c9
#
_cell.length_a   1.000
_cell.length_b   1.000
_cell.length_c   1.000
_cell.angle_alpha   90.00
_cell.angle_beta   90.00
_cell.angle_gamma   90.00
#
_symmetry.space_group_name_H-M   'P 1'
#
loop_
_entity.id
_entity.type
_entity.pdbx_description
1 polymer ?
#
loop_
_entity_poly.entity_id
_entity_poly.type
_entity_poly.pdbx_seq_one_letter_code
_entity_poly.pdbx_strand_id
1 'polypeptide(L)'
;MKAFVLIVALSAIGTAQAQSADADFLDRKDATHVTGQQIFTHICQGCHMADGKGAVGAGHYPALANNPKLAAAAYPAVMVLNGRGAMPSFSRELTDAQVADVVNYVRGHLGNAYTDTLKPEDIKAFRPPATPDEDN
;
A
#
# COMPACT_ATOMS: atom_id res chain seq x y z
N MET A 1 46.77 -29.36 -48.65
CA MET A 1 45.66 -28.39 -48.60
C MET A 1 44.84 -28.73 -47.35
N LYS A 2 44.93 -27.89 -46.29
CA LYS A 2 44.19 -28.07 -45.04
C LYS A 2 43.09 -27.02 -44.99
N ALA A 3 41.83 -27.46 -45.08
CA ALA A 3 40.68 -26.57 -44.99
C ALA A 3 40.40 -26.25 -43.52
N PHE A 4 40.44 -24.96 -43.15
CA PHE A 4 40.02 -24.46 -41.86
C PHE A 4 38.51 -24.16 -41.92
N VAL A 5 37.73 -24.88 -41.12
CA VAL A 5 36.31 -24.61 -40.92
C VAL A 5 36.17 -23.62 -39.79
N LEU A 6 35.68 -22.42 -40.09
CA LEU A 6 35.42 -21.35 -39.13
C LEU A 6 33.99 -21.56 -38.60
N ILE A 7 33.85 -21.95 -37.32
CA ILE A 7 32.56 -22.02 -36.65
C ILE A 7 32.25 -20.66 -36.02
N VAL A 8 31.30 -19.94 -36.59
CA VAL A 8 30.77 -18.69 -36.01
C VAL A 8 29.69 -19.07 -35.01
N ALA A 9 29.99 -18.91 -33.73
CA ALA A 9 29.01 -19.06 -32.64
C ALA A 9 28.17 -17.78 -32.56
N LEU A 10 26.90 -17.90 -32.93
CA LEU A 10 25.93 -16.79 -32.82
C LEU A 10 25.40 -16.75 -31.38
N SER A 11 25.90 -15.81 -30.57
CA SER A 11 25.43 -15.59 -29.19
C SER A 11 24.10 -14.84 -29.26
N ALA A 12 22.99 -15.52 -28.94
CA ALA A 12 21.69 -14.89 -28.74
C ALA A 12 21.69 -14.13 -27.41
N ILE A 13 21.76 -12.81 -27.45
CA ILE A 13 21.58 -11.93 -26.29
C ILE A 13 20.07 -11.86 -26.04
N GLY A 14 19.59 -12.64 -25.08
CA GLY A 14 18.23 -12.53 -24.59
C GLY A 14 18.08 -11.22 -23.78
N THR A 15 17.34 -10.27 -24.29
CA THR A 15 16.92 -9.10 -23.50
C THR A 15 15.91 -9.53 -22.45
N ALA A 16 16.34 -9.60 -21.18
CA ALA A 16 15.44 -9.75 -20.07
C ALA A 16 14.62 -8.44 -19.94
N GLN A 17 13.35 -8.50 -20.33
CA GLN A 17 12.41 -7.43 -20.05
C GLN A 17 12.02 -7.54 -18.57
N ALA A 18 12.53 -6.65 -17.75
CA ALA A 18 12.00 -6.44 -16.41
C ALA A 18 10.59 -5.81 -16.55
N GLN A 19 9.57 -6.63 -16.47
CA GLN A 19 8.19 -6.17 -16.33
C GLN A 19 8.07 -5.63 -14.91
N SER A 20 7.94 -4.32 -14.78
CA SER A 20 7.64 -3.69 -13.50
C SER A 20 6.21 -4.07 -13.11
N ALA A 21 6.04 -4.98 -12.17
CA ALA A 21 4.75 -5.37 -11.60
C ALA A 21 4.04 -4.20 -10.89
N ASP A 22 4.77 -3.11 -10.61
CA ASP A 22 4.25 -1.94 -9.90
C ASP A 22 3.40 -1.01 -10.78
N ALA A 23 3.53 -1.06 -12.12
CA ALA A 23 2.76 -0.20 -13.00
C ALA A 23 1.26 -0.57 -13.06
N ASP A 24 0.94 -1.83 -12.81
CA ASP A 24 -0.44 -2.37 -12.90
C ASP A 24 -1.28 -2.05 -11.65
N PHE A 25 -0.62 -1.80 -10.51
CA PHE A 25 -1.29 -1.50 -9.23
C PHE A 25 -2.02 -0.14 -9.25
N LEU A 26 -1.55 0.80 -10.07
CA LEU A 26 -2.10 2.16 -10.15
C LEU A 26 -3.03 2.38 -11.36
N ASP A 27 -3.32 1.36 -12.15
CA ASP A 27 -4.33 1.49 -13.21
C ASP A 27 -5.72 1.61 -12.55
N ARG A 28 -6.32 2.81 -12.66
CA ARG A 28 -7.61 3.14 -12.05
C ARG A 28 -8.76 2.22 -12.47
N LYS A 29 -8.60 1.46 -13.54
CA LYS A 29 -9.64 0.51 -14.01
C LYS A 29 -9.71 -0.74 -13.14
N ASP A 30 -8.58 -1.18 -12.58
CA ASP A 30 -8.51 -2.35 -11.70
C ASP A 30 -8.45 -2.00 -10.21
N ALA A 31 -8.30 -0.72 -9.86
CA ALA A 31 -8.23 -0.25 -8.48
C ALA A 31 -9.48 -0.56 -7.63
N THR A 32 -10.60 -0.89 -8.26
CA THR A 32 -11.85 -1.29 -7.56
C THR A 32 -11.76 -2.68 -6.92
N HIS A 33 -10.77 -3.50 -7.30
CA HIS A 33 -10.61 -4.87 -6.81
C HIS A 33 -9.40 -5.06 -5.88
N VAL A 34 -8.68 -3.97 -5.57
CA VAL A 34 -7.49 -4.04 -4.70
C VAL A 34 -7.90 -4.32 -3.27
N THR A 35 -7.37 -5.40 -2.70
CA THR A 35 -7.65 -5.82 -1.31
C THR A 35 -6.89 -4.98 -0.28
N GLY A 36 -7.39 -4.95 0.96
CA GLY A 36 -6.68 -4.27 2.06
C GLY A 36 -5.27 -4.80 2.29
N GLN A 37 -5.03 -6.10 2.06
CA GLN A 37 -3.70 -6.70 2.11
C GLN A 37 -2.78 -6.12 1.02
N GLN A 38 -3.26 -6.00 -0.20
CA GLN A 38 -2.48 -5.43 -1.31
C GLN A 38 -2.15 -3.96 -1.04
N ILE A 39 -3.12 -3.17 -0.57
CA ILE A 39 -2.88 -1.77 -0.18
C ILE A 39 -1.80 -1.69 0.91
N PHE A 40 -1.90 -2.51 1.96
CA PHE A 40 -0.89 -2.56 3.00
C PHE A 40 0.50 -2.89 2.43
N THR A 41 0.60 -3.93 1.60
CA THR A 41 1.86 -4.42 1.03
C THR A 41 2.51 -3.41 0.10
N HIS A 42 1.74 -2.71 -0.73
CA HIS A 42 2.31 -1.80 -1.74
C HIS A 42 2.48 -0.36 -1.24
N ILE A 43 1.76 0.05 -0.21
CA ILE A 43 1.77 1.42 0.30
C ILE A 43 2.30 1.48 1.73
N CYS A 44 1.59 0.84 2.67
CA CYS A 44 1.80 1.07 4.09
C CYS A 44 3.09 0.45 4.62
N GLN A 45 3.46 -0.76 4.16
CA GLN A 45 4.66 -1.47 4.63
C GLN A 45 5.97 -0.73 4.32
N GLY A 46 5.98 0.18 3.35
CA GLY A 46 7.16 1.01 3.06
C GLY A 46 7.66 1.78 4.29
N CYS A 47 6.74 2.19 5.16
CA CYS A 47 7.06 2.85 6.43
C CYS A 47 6.80 1.95 7.64
N HIS A 48 5.72 1.17 7.64
CA HIS A 48 5.32 0.37 8.79
C HIS A 48 5.94 -1.03 8.83
N MET A 49 6.80 -1.38 7.87
CA MET A 49 7.45 -2.68 7.66
C MET A 49 6.45 -3.81 7.34
N ALA A 50 6.92 -4.86 6.70
CA ALA A 50 6.07 -5.97 6.26
C ALA A 50 5.39 -6.72 7.43
N ASP A 51 6.04 -6.75 8.60
CA ASP A 51 5.51 -7.35 9.82
C ASP A 51 4.70 -6.35 10.68
N GLY A 52 4.55 -5.12 10.22
CA GLY A 52 3.81 -4.07 10.90
C GLY A 52 4.46 -3.54 12.18
N LYS A 53 5.72 -3.90 12.50
CA LYS A 53 6.38 -3.46 13.74
C LYS A 53 6.88 -2.03 13.71
N GLY A 54 6.81 -1.38 12.54
CA GLY A 54 7.36 -0.05 12.38
C GLY A 54 8.88 -0.03 12.48
N ALA A 55 9.45 1.16 12.57
CA ALA A 55 10.89 1.34 12.67
C ALA A 55 11.26 2.59 13.48
N VAL A 56 12.45 2.56 14.06
CA VAL A 56 13.08 3.71 14.75
C VAL A 56 14.47 3.89 14.17
N GLY A 57 14.80 5.12 13.77
CA GLY A 57 16.08 5.46 13.17
C GLY A 57 16.11 6.94 12.82
N ALA A 58 16.38 7.27 11.55
CA ALA A 58 16.26 8.65 11.04
C ALA A 58 14.83 9.21 11.12
N GLY A 59 13.83 8.32 11.21
CA GLY A 59 12.43 8.62 11.48
C GLY A 59 11.86 7.66 12.52
N HIS A 60 10.65 7.96 13.00
CA HIS A 60 9.87 7.09 13.87
C HIS A 60 8.59 6.68 13.16
N TYR A 61 8.49 5.40 12.82
CA TYR A 61 7.32 4.80 12.21
C TYR A 61 6.62 3.90 13.24
N PRO A 62 5.40 4.22 13.67
CA PRO A 62 4.75 3.50 14.76
C PRO A 62 4.40 2.05 14.36
N ALA A 63 4.46 1.15 15.32
CA ALA A 63 3.99 -0.22 15.13
C ALA A 63 2.48 -0.24 14.88
N LEU A 64 2.07 -1.01 13.89
CA LEU A 64 0.69 -1.43 13.66
C LEU A 64 0.43 -2.82 14.25
N ALA A 65 1.49 -3.64 14.36
CA ALA A 65 1.41 -4.96 14.94
C ALA A 65 1.13 -4.90 16.45
N ASN A 66 0.19 -5.73 16.91
CA ASN A 66 -0.19 -5.82 18.33
C ASN A 66 -0.49 -4.46 18.98
N ASN A 67 -1.14 -3.55 18.25
CA ASN A 67 -1.32 -2.17 18.67
C ASN A 67 -2.71 -1.94 19.30
N PRO A 68 -2.82 -1.71 20.62
CA PRO A 68 -4.10 -1.52 21.29
C PRO A 68 -4.85 -0.24 20.86
N LYS A 69 -4.17 0.75 20.25
CA LYS A 69 -4.82 1.95 19.71
C LYS A 69 -5.73 1.62 18.52
N LEU A 70 -5.52 0.50 17.85
CA LEU A 70 -6.35 0.04 16.75
C LEU A 70 -7.69 -0.57 17.21
N ALA A 71 -7.94 -0.71 18.51
CA ALA A 71 -9.21 -1.17 19.02
C ALA A 71 -10.37 -0.24 18.59
N ALA A 72 -10.16 1.07 18.60
CA ALA A 72 -11.12 2.02 18.04
C ALA A 72 -10.95 2.13 16.52
N ALA A 73 -11.83 1.52 15.74
CA ALA A 73 -11.73 1.46 14.28
C ALA A 73 -11.63 2.83 13.59
N ALA A 74 -12.30 3.83 14.14
CA ALA A 74 -12.23 5.22 13.64
C ALA A 74 -10.80 5.80 13.72
N TYR A 75 -9.99 5.39 14.70
CA TYR A 75 -8.65 5.95 14.87
C TYR A 75 -7.74 5.70 13.68
N PRO A 76 -7.48 4.45 13.24
CA PRO A 76 -6.67 4.23 12.04
C PRO A 76 -7.30 4.80 10.77
N ALA A 77 -8.62 4.81 10.64
CA ALA A 77 -9.30 5.40 9.49
C ALA A 77 -9.00 6.90 9.36
N VAL A 78 -9.13 7.64 10.45
CA VAL A 78 -8.80 9.08 10.50
C VAL A 78 -7.32 9.33 10.24
N MET A 79 -6.42 8.45 10.73
CA MET A 79 -4.99 8.58 10.45
C MET A 79 -4.66 8.38 8.96
N VAL A 80 -5.29 7.40 8.30
CA VAL A 80 -5.12 7.18 6.85
C VAL A 80 -5.65 8.36 6.06
N LEU A 81 -6.83 8.87 6.40
CA LEU A 81 -7.46 9.98 5.67
C LEU A 81 -6.70 11.31 5.82
N ASN A 82 -6.24 11.64 7.01
CA ASN A 82 -5.66 12.95 7.28
C ASN A 82 -4.13 12.96 7.31
N GLY A 83 -3.49 11.80 7.43
CA GLY A 83 -2.08 11.72 7.73
C GLY A 83 -1.73 12.23 9.13
N ARG A 84 -0.46 12.12 9.51
CA ARG A 84 0.07 12.72 10.75
C ARG A 84 1.58 12.79 10.72
N GLY A 85 2.15 13.98 10.87
CA GLY A 85 3.60 14.15 10.82
C GLY A 85 4.18 13.71 9.49
N ALA A 86 5.04 12.68 9.50
CA ALA A 86 5.63 12.12 8.28
C ALA A 86 4.69 11.15 7.51
N MET A 87 3.57 10.74 8.09
CA MET A 87 2.56 9.95 7.39
C MET A 87 1.71 10.86 6.51
N PRO A 88 1.71 10.68 5.18
CA PRO A 88 0.88 11.51 4.30
C PRO A 88 -0.61 11.23 4.48
N SER A 89 -1.44 12.16 4.05
CA SER A 89 -2.87 11.93 3.85
C SER A 89 -3.07 11.07 2.61
N PHE A 90 -3.99 10.11 2.68
CA PHE A 90 -4.42 9.28 1.55
C PHE A 90 -5.87 9.56 1.13
N SER A 91 -6.42 10.70 1.56
CA SER A 91 -7.81 11.05 1.27
C SER A 91 -8.12 11.22 -0.22
N ARG A 92 -7.12 11.49 -1.05
CA ARG A 92 -7.28 11.65 -2.50
C ARG A 92 -6.93 10.39 -3.28
N GLU A 93 -5.99 9.61 -2.77
CA GLU A 93 -5.43 8.43 -3.43
C GLU A 93 -6.28 7.19 -3.23
N LEU A 94 -6.94 7.07 -2.06
CA LEU A 94 -7.75 5.90 -1.71
C LEU A 94 -9.24 6.24 -1.64
N THR A 95 -10.06 5.38 -2.24
CA THR A 95 -11.52 5.43 -2.11
C THR A 95 -11.97 5.05 -0.70
N ASP A 96 -13.23 5.35 -0.34
CA ASP A 96 -13.78 4.95 0.96
C ASP A 96 -13.73 3.43 1.17
N ALA A 97 -14.00 2.65 0.13
CA ALA A 97 -13.88 1.19 0.19
C ALA A 97 -12.45 0.74 0.46
N GLN A 98 -11.47 1.30 -0.24
CA GLN A 98 -10.07 0.97 -0.07
C GLN A 98 -9.53 1.35 1.33
N VAL A 99 -9.95 2.49 1.87
CA VAL A 99 -9.61 2.87 3.26
C VAL A 99 -10.24 1.89 4.25
N ALA A 100 -11.51 1.51 4.07
CA ALA A 100 -12.15 0.51 4.91
C ALA A 100 -11.39 -0.84 4.86
N ASP A 101 -11.05 -1.30 3.66
CA ASP A 101 -10.37 -2.59 3.45
C ASP A 101 -8.98 -2.63 4.09
N VAL A 102 -8.14 -1.61 3.92
CA VAL A 102 -6.81 -1.59 4.52
C VAL A 102 -6.87 -1.44 6.04
N VAL A 103 -7.79 -0.65 6.57
CA VAL A 103 -7.98 -0.52 8.02
C VAL A 103 -8.46 -1.84 8.63
N ASN A 104 -9.42 -2.50 8.02
CA ASN A 104 -9.92 -3.81 8.46
C ASN A 104 -8.81 -4.87 8.38
N TYR A 105 -8.01 -4.88 7.31
CA TYR A 105 -6.87 -5.77 7.18
C TYR A 105 -5.88 -5.58 8.33
N VAL A 106 -5.42 -4.36 8.59
CA VAL A 106 -4.45 -4.09 9.66
C VAL A 106 -5.01 -4.44 11.04
N ARG A 107 -6.30 -4.20 11.28
CA ARG A 107 -6.98 -4.51 12.54
C ARG A 107 -7.22 -6.00 12.75
N GLY A 108 -7.41 -6.76 11.69
CA GLY A 108 -7.62 -8.22 11.77
C GLY A 108 -6.34 -9.05 11.63
N HIS A 109 -5.20 -8.43 11.33
CA HIS A 109 -3.94 -9.09 11.05
C HIS A 109 -2.79 -8.46 11.84
N LEU A 110 -1.55 -8.83 11.52
CA LEU A 110 -0.34 -8.30 12.16
C LEU A 110 -0.33 -8.52 13.69
N GLY A 111 -0.92 -9.62 14.17
CA GLY A 111 -1.06 -9.89 15.59
C GLY A 111 -2.21 -9.16 16.27
N ASN A 112 -2.98 -8.36 15.55
CA ASN A 112 -4.25 -7.81 15.99
C ASN A 112 -5.38 -8.81 15.70
N ALA A 113 -6.47 -8.76 16.48
CA ALA A 113 -7.60 -9.67 16.33
C ALA A 113 -8.95 -8.96 16.54
N TYR A 114 -9.05 -7.72 16.07
CA TYR A 114 -10.30 -6.96 16.11
C TYR A 114 -11.23 -7.46 15.00
N THR A 115 -12.48 -7.76 15.35
CA THR A 115 -13.46 -8.40 14.46
C THR A 115 -14.52 -7.45 13.93
N ASP A 116 -14.72 -6.30 14.58
CA ASP A 116 -15.60 -5.25 14.07
C ASP A 116 -14.96 -4.60 12.84
N THR A 117 -15.74 -4.46 11.79
CA THR A 117 -15.27 -3.95 10.50
C THR A 117 -15.92 -2.63 10.14
N LEU A 118 -15.14 -1.75 9.52
CA LEU A 118 -15.65 -0.53 8.89
C LEU A 118 -16.21 -0.84 7.51
N LYS A 119 -17.23 -0.10 7.15
CA LYS A 119 -17.82 -0.08 5.80
C LYS A 119 -17.42 1.24 5.09
N PRO A 120 -17.57 1.31 3.76
CA PRO A 120 -17.30 2.55 3.02
C PRO A 120 -18.08 3.76 3.55
N GLU A 121 -19.32 3.54 4.02
CA GLU A 121 -20.18 4.60 4.57
C GLU A 121 -19.59 5.21 5.85
N ASP A 122 -18.94 4.38 6.68
CA ASP A 122 -18.28 4.85 7.90
C ASP A 122 -17.07 5.73 7.55
N ILE A 123 -16.31 5.33 6.53
CA ILE A 123 -15.15 6.11 6.04
C ILE A 123 -15.58 7.46 5.50
N LYS A 124 -16.67 7.49 4.73
CA LYS A 124 -17.23 8.72 4.18
C LYS A 124 -17.54 9.74 5.27
N ALA A 125 -18.01 9.29 6.43
CA ALA A 125 -18.29 10.15 7.57
C ALA A 125 -17.03 10.77 8.21
N PHE A 126 -15.85 10.13 8.04
CA PHE A 126 -14.56 10.60 8.56
C PHE A 126 -13.76 11.41 7.53
N ARG A 127 -14.17 11.42 6.27
CA ARG A 127 -13.42 12.08 5.21
C ARG A 127 -13.43 13.59 5.38
N PRO A 128 -12.26 14.25 5.35
CA PRO A 128 -12.23 15.70 5.38
C PRO A 128 -12.94 16.30 4.15
N PRO A 129 -13.52 17.50 4.28
CA PRO A 129 -14.06 18.20 3.11
C PRO A 129 -12.95 18.45 2.08
N ALA A 130 -13.31 18.34 0.79
CA ALA A 130 -12.37 18.70 -0.28
C ALA A 130 -11.98 20.18 -0.14
N THR A 131 -10.68 20.46 -0.15
CA THR A 131 -10.19 21.84 -0.17
C THR A 131 -10.24 22.36 -1.61
N PRO A 132 -10.86 23.53 -1.88
CA PRO A 132 -11.05 24.04 -3.25
C PRO A 132 -9.76 24.39 -4.00
N ASP A 133 -8.64 24.54 -3.31
CA ASP A 133 -7.43 25.15 -3.87
C ASP A 133 -6.43 24.15 -4.49
N GLU A 134 -6.78 22.89 -4.55
CA GLU A 134 -5.83 21.84 -4.98
C GLU A 134 -6.18 21.21 -6.35
N ASP A 135 -7.21 21.69 -7.06
CA ASP A 135 -7.62 21.21 -8.39
C ASP A 135 -7.14 22.13 -9.54
N ASN A 136 -6.15 23.03 -9.29
CA ASN A 136 -5.65 23.97 -10.29
C ASN A 136 -4.19 23.66 -10.69
#